data_f050bcbdfd1619fe52ce2ab014e976d5
#
_entry.id   f050bcbdfd1619fe52ce2ab014e976d5
#
_cell.length_a   1.000
_cell.length_b   1.000
_cell.length_c   1.000
_cell.angle_alpha   90.00
_cell.angle_beta   90.00
_cell.angle_gamma   90.00
#
_symmetry.space_group_name_H-M   'P 1'
#
loop_
_entity.id
_entity.type
_entity.pdbx_description
1 polymer ?
#
loop_
_entity_poly.entity_id
_entity_poly.type
_entity_poly.pdbx_seq_one_letter_code
_entity_poly.pdbx_strand_id
1 'polypeptide(L)'
;MTQGLFIMCPGQGGQHAGMFDLARTDPGAAALLDKSGIILDEATLFDNALAQPSIVAAALAVWEALRAHVPAPMLAAGYSIGEIAAWSVAGALAPLDAIALGRVRAAAMDDAARQGPQQALAAISGVAIDTAAALAPRHGFEIAIVNGYDACIAGGLASGLAALGDALAAEGGKLQRLPVAVASHTSLMAPARAAFDVALNALPFATPACPVLGGVSALALRSKGQAVDELSRQLVQTICWSDCMDAAVEAGITVALELGPGSALARMMQARHPQIACRSVADFRSIDGIATWVARQE
;
A
#
# COMPACT_ATOMS: atom_id res chain seq x y z
N MET A 1 -11.67 20.29 -19.22
CA MET A 1 -11.08 18.93 -19.27
C MET A 1 -11.64 18.18 -18.04
N THR A 2 -12.06 16.94 -18.18
CA THR A 2 -12.51 16.16 -17.01
C THR A 2 -11.34 15.91 -16.08
N GLN A 3 -11.52 16.19 -14.80
CA GLN A 3 -10.51 15.99 -13.74
C GLN A 3 -10.10 14.51 -13.67
N GLY A 4 -8.82 14.23 -13.86
CA GLY A 4 -8.26 12.88 -13.72
C GLY A 4 -7.89 12.59 -12.27
N LEU A 5 -8.86 12.15 -11.43
CA LEU A 5 -8.61 11.81 -10.03
C LEU A 5 -7.96 10.44 -9.90
N PHE A 6 -6.80 10.40 -9.26
CA PHE A 6 -6.08 9.18 -8.87
C PHE A 6 -6.18 8.95 -7.37
N ILE A 7 -6.68 7.79 -6.96
CA ILE A 7 -6.75 7.40 -5.55
C ILE A 7 -5.60 6.46 -5.21
N MET A 8 -4.84 6.82 -4.19
CA MET A 8 -3.74 6.04 -3.64
C MET A 8 -4.10 5.49 -2.26
N CYS A 9 -3.99 4.18 -2.08
CA CYS A 9 -4.22 3.51 -0.80
C CYS A 9 -2.88 3.14 -0.15
N PRO A 10 -2.58 3.64 1.07
CA PRO A 10 -1.28 3.45 1.69
C PRO A 10 -1.05 2.03 2.20
N GLY A 11 0.23 1.69 2.39
CA GLY A 11 0.69 0.51 3.12
C GLY A 11 0.95 0.79 4.60
N GLN A 12 1.66 -0.15 5.25
CA GLN A 12 2.08 0.00 6.65
C GLN A 12 3.12 1.11 6.82
N GLY A 13 3.11 1.74 8.00
CA GLY A 13 4.09 2.74 8.43
C GLY A 13 3.48 4.06 8.91
N GLY A 14 2.29 4.42 8.44
CA GLY A 14 1.59 5.65 8.82
C GLY A 14 0.50 5.49 9.89
N GLN A 15 0.28 4.27 10.39
CA GLN A 15 -0.78 3.98 11.36
C GLN A 15 -0.54 4.65 12.71
N HIS A 16 -1.63 5.11 13.34
CA HIS A 16 -1.64 5.76 14.66
C HIS A 16 -3.02 5.59 15.31
N ALA A 17 -3.13 5.77 16.62
CA ALA A 17 -4.36 5.52 17.38
C ALA A 17 -5.57 6.32 16.89
N GLY A 18 -5.38 7.55 16.42
CA GLY A 18 -6.44 8.43 15.90
C GLY A 18 -6.73 8.28 14.39
N MET A 19 -6.24 7.23 13.72
CA MET A 19 -6.37 7.14 12.25
C MET A 19 -7.81 6.94 11.74
N PHE A 20 -8.76 6.65 12.63
CA PHE A 20 -10.20 6.55 12.31
C PHE A 20 -10.99 7.83 12.59
N ASP A 21 -10.42 8.81 13.30
CA ASP A 21 -11.16 9.95 13.84
C ASP A 21 -11.84 10.77 12.75
N LEU A 22 -11.12 11.07 11.67
CA LEU A 22 -11.67 11.82 10.54
C LEU A 22 -12.86 11.09 9.90
N ALA A 23 -12.72 9.78 9.64
CA ALA A 23 -13.77 8.99 9.02
C ALA A 23 -15.00 8.85 9.93
N ARG A 24 -14.82 8.74 11.25
CA ARG A 24 -15.93 8.64 12.23
C ARG A 24 -16.82 9.88 12.32
N THR A 25 -16.45 10.99 11.69
CA THR A 25 -17.32 12.16 11.55
C THR A 25 -18.48 11.94 10.58
N ASP A 26 -18.37 10.93 9.69
CA ASP A 26 -19.43 10.50 8.78
C ASP A 26 -20.15 9.25 9.33
N PRO A 27 -21.51 9.24 9.36
CA PRO A 27 -22.25 8.09 9.90
C PRO A 27 -22.06 6.77 9.13
N GLY A 28 -21.91 6.83 7.79
CA GLY A 28 -21.69 5.64 6.95
C GLY A 28 -20.33 5.03 7.20
N ALA A 29 -19.28 5.85 7.26
CA ALA A 29 -17.93 5.44 7.57
C ALA A 29 -17.81 4.93 9.02
N ALA A 30 -18.45 5.57 9.98
CA ALA A 30 -18.51 5.08 11.36
C ALA A 30 -19.16 3.69 11.44
N ALA A 31 -20.28 3.48 10.75
CA ALA A 31 -20.95 2.18 10.69
C ALA A 31 -20.07 1.09 10.02
N LEU A 32 -19.27 1.43 9.01
CA LEU A 32 -18.30 0.50 8.40
C LEU A 32 -17.22 0.10 9.41
N LEU A 33 -16.64 1.08 10.12
CA LEU A 33 -15.63 0.83 11.16
C LEU A 33 -16.17 -0.05 12.28
N ASP A 34 -17.39 0.22 12.76
CA ASP A 34 -18.02 -0.58 13.82
C ASP A 34 -18.28 -2.03 13.36
N LYS A 35 -18.78 -2.22 12.13
CA LYS A 35 -18.97 -3.56 11.53
C LYS A 35 -17.66 -4.30 11.31
N SER A 36 -16.55 -3.59 11.10
CA SER A 36 -15.23 -4.21 10.95
C SER A 36 -14.77 -4.91 12.22
N GLY A 37 -15.26 -4.49 13.41
CA GLY A 37 -14.87 -5.00 14.71
C GLY A 37 -13.40 -4.72 15.07
N ILE A 38 -12.74 -3.77 14.39
CA ILE A 38 -11.35 -3.41 14.67
C ILE A 38 -11.30 -2.48 15.88
N ILE A 39 -10.53 -2.87 16.88
CA ILE A 39 -10.18 -2.04 18.02
C ILE A 39 -8.68 -1.75 17.91
N LEU A 40 -8.33 -0.46 17.83
CA LEU A 40 -6.93 -0.04 17.78
C LEU A 40 -6.31 -0.15 19.18
N ASP A 41 -5.14 -0.78 19.24
CA ASP A 41 -4.33 -0.90 20.44
C ASP A 41 -2.91 -0.40 20.11
N GLU A 42 -2.47 0.64 20.79
CA GLU A 42 -1.16 1.28 20.55
C GLU A 42 0.00 0.30 20.73
N ALA A 43 -0.12 -0.67 21.63
CA ALA A 43 0.94 -1.64 21.91
C ALA A 43 1.17 -2.61 20.74
N THR A 44 0.11 -2.91 19.96
CA THR A 44 0.14 -3.88 18.86
C THR A 44 -0.14 -3.27 17.49
N LEU A 45 -0.24 -1.94 17.41
CA LEU A 45 -0.65 -1.20 16.21
C LEU A 45 0.25 -1.46 14.98
N PHE A 46 1.51 -1.85 15.21
CA PHE A 46 2.46 -2.19 14.17
C PHE A 46 2.56 -3.70 13.87
N ASP A 47 1.89 -4.56 14.65
CA ASP A 47 1.83 -5.98 14.38
C ASP A 47 0.96 -6.24 13.14
N ASN A 48 1.40 -7.11 12.24
CA ASN A 48 0.69 -7.38 10.99
C ASN A 48 -0.79 -7.70 11.18
N ALA A 49 -1.09 -8.51 12.20
CA ALA A 49 -2.46 -8.97 12.50
C ALA A 49 -3.44 -7.82 12.76
N LEU A 50 -2.97 -6.70 13.35
CA LEU A 50 -3.76 -5.49 13.56
C LEU A 50 -3.52 -4.46 12.44
N ALA A 51 -2.27 -4.21 12.06
CA ALA A 51 -1.88 -3.17 11.13
C ALA A 51 -2.56 -3.31 9.75
N GLN A 52 -2.49 -4.50 9.14
CA GLN A 52 -2.99 -4.67 7.77
C GLN A 52 -4.50 -4.44 7.65
N PRO A 53 -5.37 -5.12 8.44
CA PRO A 53 -6.81 -4.86 8.34
C PRO A 53 -7.18 -3.43 8.77
N SER A 54 -6.45 -2.83 9.71
CA SER A 54 -6.73 -1.46 10.17
C SER A 54 -6.43 -0.41 9.10
N ILE A 55 -5.34 -0.57 8.34
CA ILE A 55 -5.00 0.34 7.25
C ILE A 55 -6.02 0.24 6.12
N VAL A 56 -6.44 -0.99 5.76
CA VAL A 56 -7.53 -1.19 4.79
C VAL A 56 -8.82 -0.53 5.29
N ALA A 57 -9.19 -0.74 6.56
CA ALA A 57 -10.38 -0.14 7.14
C ALA A 57 -10.33 1.40 7.17
N ALA A 58 -9.17 2.00 7.52
CA ALA A 58 -8.98 3.44 7.53
C ALA A 58 -9.18 4.05 6.14
N ALA A 59 -8.52 3.48 5.12
CA ALA A 59 -8.65 3.94 3.74
C ALA A 59 -10.10 3.83 3.25
N LEU A 60 -10.77 2.71 3.50
CA LEU A 60 -12.13 2.46 3.04
C LEU A 60 -13.17 3.28 3.80
N ALA A 61 -12.97 3.55 5.09
CA ALA A 61 -13.85 4.42 5.85
C ALA A 61 -13.78 5.87 5.35
N VAL A 62 -12.57 6.39 5.12
CA VAL A 62 -12.42 7.73 4.52
C VAL A 62 -13.03 7.77 3.12
N TRP A 63 -12.83 6.71 2.31
CA TRP A 63 -13.45 6.63 0.98
C TRP A 63 -14.97 6.61 1.05
N GLU A 64 -15.57 5.87 1.99
CA GLU A 64 -17.03 5.85 2.19
C GLU A 64 -17.57 7.25 2.49
N ALA A 65 -16.92 8.00 3.36
CA ALA A 65 -17.31 9.38 3.68
C ALA A 65 -17.11 10.37 2.51
N LEU A 66 -16.15 10.09 1.60
CA LEU A 66 -15.70 11.05 0.59
C LEU A 66 -16.31 10.81 -0.80
N ARG A 67 -16.60 9.56 -1.17
CA ARG A 67 -16.91 9.15 -2.55
C ARG A 67 -18.09 9.84 -3.20
N ALA A 68 -19.05 10.31 -2.38
CA ALA A 68 -20.21 11.06 -2.89
C ALA A 68 -19.91 12.57 -3.13
N HIS A 69 -18.75 13.05 -2.69
CA HIS A 69 -18.37 14.46 -2.69
C HIS A 69 -17.21 14.79 -3.64
N VAL A 70 -16.66 13.78 -4.32
CA VAL A 70 -15.55 13.93 -5.28
C VAL A 70 -15.92 13.27 -6.61
N PRO A 71 -15.27 13.66 -7.72
CA PRO A 71 -15.43 12.96 -9.00
C PRO A 71 -15.11 11.47 -8.88
N ALA A 72 -15.69 10.66 -9.76
CA ALA A 72 -15.31 9.26 -9.88
C ALA A 72 -13.82 9.14 -10.20
N PRO A 73 -13.08 8.23 -9.53
CA PRO A 73 -11.67 8.04 -9.82
C PRO A 73 -11.44 7.60 -11.26
N MET A 74 -10.44 8.19 -11.90
CA MET A 74 -9.91 7.70 -13.18
C MET A 74 -9.11 6.41 -12.98
N LEU A 75 -8.35 6.34 -11.88
CA LEU A 75 -7.48 5.24 -11.49
C LEU A 75 -7.46 5.07 -9.97
N ALA A 76 -7.20 3.85 -9.52
CA ALA A 76 -6.81 3.57 -8.15
C ALA A 76 -5.50 2.75 -8.13
N ALA A 77 -4.71 2.89 -7.10
CA ALA A 77 -3.56 2.03 -6.82
C ALA A 77 -3.36 1.86 -5.31
N GLY A 78 -2.64 0.81 -4.93
CA GLY A 78 -2.34 0.60 -3.53
C GLY A 78 -0.91 0.12 -3.30
N TYR A 79 -0.30 0.65 -2.26
CA TYR A 79 1.03 0.28 -1.82
C TYR A 79 0.95 -0.94 -0.90
N SER A 80 1.45 -2.10 -1.33
CA SER A 80 1.42 -3.33 -0.54
C SER A 80 -0.02 -3.71 -0.13
N ILE A 81 -0.31 -3.77 1.17
CA ILE A 81 -1.66 -4.07 1.68
C ILE A 81 -2.73 -3.09 1.13
N GLY A 82 -2.33 -1.88 0.81
CA GLY A 82 -3.22 -0.87 0.23
C GLY A 82 -3.82 -1.27 -1.12
N GLU A 83 -3.22 -2.19 -1.87
CA GLU A 83 -3.80 -2.66 -3.13
C GLU A 83 -5.12 -3.39 -2.93
N ILE A 84 -5.31 -4.10 -1.81
CA ILE A 84 -6.61 -4.68 -1.44
C ILE A 84 -7.66 -3.57 -1.26
N ALA A 85 -7.28 -2.47 -0.60
CA ALA A 85 -8.17 -1.31 -0.46
C ALA A 85 -8.47 -0.65 -1.81
N ALA A 86 -7.49 -0.55 -2.71
CA ALA A 86 -7.69 0.01 -4.05
C ALA A 86 -8.72 -0.76 -4.88
N TRP A 87 -8.75 -2.10 -4.79
CA TRP A 87 -9.80 -2.92 -5.42
C TRP A 87 -11.18 -2.65 -4.85
N SER A 88 -11.28 -2.33 -3.55
CA SER A 88 -12.55 -1.94 -2.93
C SER A 88 -12.95 -0.51 -3.28
N VAL A 89 -12.02 0.44 -3.34
CA VAL A 89 -12.24 1.81 -3.85
C VAL A 89 -12.78 1.78 -5.28
N ALA A 90 -12.23 0.92 -6.13
CA ALA A 90 -12.71 0.70 -7.49
C ALA A 90 -14.06 -0.04 -7.55
N GLY A 91 -14.65 -0.44 -6.43
CA GLY A 91 -15.95 -1.11 -6.36
C GLY A 91 -15.93 -2.60 -6.70
N ALA A 92 -14.75 -3.21 -6.85
CA ALA A 92 -14.62 -4.62 -7.18
C ALA A 92 -14.78 -5.55 -5.97
N LEU A 93 -14.36 -5.11 -4.78
CA LEU A 93 -14.50 -5.83 -3.51
C LEU A 93 -15.42 -5.07 -2.55
N ALA A 94 -16.28 -5.77 -1.84
CA ALA A 94 -17.03 -5.17 -0.74
C ALA A 94 -16.06 -4.73 0.38
N PRO A 95 -16.29 -3.59 1.05
CA PRO A 95 -15.35 -3.05 2.04
C PRO A 95 -15.03 -4.04 3.18
N LEU A 96 -16.02 -4.76 3.70
CA LEU A 96 -15.82 -5.74 4.76
C LEU A 96 -15.04 -6.98 4.29
N ASP A 97 -15.23 -7.40 3.03
CA ASP A 97 -14.46 -8.50 2.43
C ASP A 97 -12.99 -8.09 2.23
N ALA A 98 -12.73 -6.85 1.81
CA ALA A 98 -11.38 -6.31 1.70
C ALA A 98 -10.67 -6.27 3.06
N ILE A 99 -11.35 -5.83 4.12
CA ILE A 99 -10.82 -5.82 5.50
C ILE A 99 -10.54 -7.25 5.98
N ALA A 100 -11.47 -8.19 5.74
CA ALA A 100 -11.29 -9.60 6.08
C ALA A 100 -10.12 -10.23 5.33
N LEU A 101 -9.97 -9.92 4.04
CA LEU A 101 -8.83 -10.36 3.23
C LEU A 101 -7.49 -9.83 3.78
N GLY A 102 -7.47 -8.59 4.27
CA GLY A 102 -6.30 -8.03 4.97
C GLY A 102 -5.89 -8.84 6.20
N ARG A 103 -6.87 -9.35 6.97
CA ARG A 103 -6.58 -10.25 8.11
C ARG A 103 -5.99 -11.59 7.65
N VAL A 104 -6.56 -12.18 6.61
CA VAL A 104 -6.05 -13.45 6.05
C VAL A 104 -4.62 -13.27 5.54
N ARG A 105 -4.36 -12.17 4.81
CA ARG A 105 -3.02 -11.85 4.31
C ARG A 105 -2.01 -11.72 5.45
N ALA A 106 -2.34 -10.96 6.48
CA ALA A 106 -1.48 -10.78 7.65
C ALA A 106 -1.16 -12.11 8.33
N ALA A 107 -2.18 -12.94 8.59
CA ALA A 107 -2.00 -14.24 9.23
C ALA A 107 -1.12 -15.18 8.39
N ALA A 108 -1.34 -15.26 7.07
CA ALA A 108 -0.55 -16.10 6.19
C ALA A 108 0.93 -15.65 6.14
N MET A 109 1.18 -14.34 6.15
CA MET A 109 2.54 -13.80 6.16
C MET A 109 3.25 -14.04 7.50
N ASP A 110 2.54 -13.87 8.62
CA ASP A 110 3.08 -14.14 9.95
C ASP A 110 3.38 -15.64 10.14
N ASP A 111 2.51 -16.52 9.63
CA ASP A 111 2.74 -17.97 9.65
C ASP A 111 3.99 -18.35 8.82
N ALA A 112 4.16 -17.77 7.64
CA ALA A 112 5.33 -17.98 6.80
C ALA A 112 6.62 -17.50 7.51
N ALA A 113 6.58 -16.33 8.15
CA ALA A 113 7.74 -15.78 8.84
C ALA A 113 8.13 -16.60 10.09
N ARG A 114 7.15 -17.21 10.80
CA ARG A 114 7.43 -18.09 11.95
C ARG A 114 8.09 -19.42 11.61
N GLN A 115 7.97 -19.86 10.36
CA GLN A 115 8.54 -21.15 9.92
C GLN A 115 10.03 -21.10 9.57
N GLY A 116 10.64 -19.91 9.56
CA GLY A 116 12.02 -19.71 9.13
C GLY A 116 12.84 -18.85 10.09
N PRO A 117 14.06 -18.51 9.69
CA PRO A 117 14.91 -17.56 10.42
C PRO A 117 14.25 -16.18 10.52
N GLN A 118 14.68 -15.39 11.52
CA GLN A 118 14.21 -14.03 11.70
C GLN A 118 14.42 -13.17 10.44
N GLN A 119 13.37 -12.50 10.02
CA GLN A 119 13.35 -11.66 8.83
C GLN A 119 13.42 -10.18 9.18
N ALA A 120 13.72 -9.35 8.20
CA ALA A 120 13.72 -7.89 8.32
C ALA A 120 13.33 -7.24 6.99
N LEU A 121 12.71 -6.06 7.10
CA LEU A 121 12.60 -5.09 6.02
C LEU A 121 13.48 -3.88 6.34
N ALA A 122 14.09 -3.30 5.32
CA ALA A 122 14.88 -2.09 5.46
C ALA A 122 14.65 -1.14 4.28
N ALA A 123 14.57 0.16 4.57
CA ALA A 123 14.62 1.21 3.57
C ALA A 123 16.06 1.47 3.17
N ILE A 124 16.31 1.52 1.86
CA ILE A 124 17.59 1.88 1.25
C ILE A 124 17.40 3.20 0.51
N SER A 125 18.35 4.12 0.65
CA SER A 125 18.34 5.40 -0.06
C SER A 125 19.76 5.91 -0.36
N GLY A 126 19.86 6.79 -1.37
CA GLY A 126 21.12 7.47 -1.72
C GLY A 126 22.05 6.66 -2.64
N VAL A 127 21.61 5.50 -3.13
CA VAL A 127 22.29 4.72 -4.19
C VAL A 127 21.29 4.36 -5.28
N ALA A 128 21.77 4.24 -6.52
CA ALA A 128 20.93 3.80 -7.62
C ALA A 128 20.33 2.40 -7.35
N ILE A 129 19.12 2.15 -7.85
CA ILE A 129 18.43 0.86 -7.65
C ILE A 129 19.28 -0.32 -8.14
N ASP A 130 19.99 -0.18 -9.28
CA ASP A 130 20.87 -1.23 -9.78
C ASP A 130 22.00 -1.58 -8.81
N THR A 131 22.56 -0.58 -8.11
CA THR A 131 23.57 -0.80 -7.06
C THR A 131 22.96 -1.55 -5.87
N ALA A 132 21.78 -1.12 -5.41
CA ALA A 132 21.06 -1.81 -4.33
C ALA A 132 20.71 -3.27 -4.72
N ALA A 133 20.21 -3.47 -5.95
CA ALA A 133 19.86 -4.79 -6.49
C ALA A 133 21.08 -5.73 -6.68
N ALA A 134 22.26 -5.17 -6.95
CA ALA A 134 23.49 -5.94 -7.03
C ALA A 134 24.04 -6.34 -5.64
N LEU A 135 23.87 -5.48 -4.62
CA LEU A 135 24.38 -5.72 -3.26
C LEU A 135 23.44 -6.59 -2.42
N ALA A 136 22.12 -6.34 -2.48
CA ALA A 136 21.15 -7.00 -1.62
C ALA A 136 21.23 -8.54 -1.62
N PRO A 137 21.32 -9.26 -2.77
CA PRO A 137 21.38 -10.72 -2.79
C PRO A 137 22.66 -11.29 -2.13
N ARG A 138 23.76 -10.54 -2.17
CA ARG A 138 25.04 -10.96 -1.55
C ARG A 138 24.94 -11.05 -0.03
N HIS A 139 23.93 -10.40 0.55
CA HIS A 139 23.70 -10.34 1.99
C HIS A 139 22.36 -11.00 2.39
N GLY A 140 21.73 -11.80 1.49
CA GLY A 140 20.49 -12.52 1.77
C GLY A 140 19.25 -11.62 1.77
N PHE A 141 19.27 -10.52 1.00
CA PHE A 141 18.15 -9.61 0.79
C PHE A 141 17.70 -9.60 -0.67
N GLU A 142 16.45 -9.29 -0.90
CA GLU A 142 15.84 -9.05 -2.21
C GLU A 142 15.24 -7.64 -2.22
N ILE A 143 15.15 -6.99 -3.38
CA ILE A 143 14.41 -5.74 -3.50
C ILE A 143 12.92 -6.06 -3.39
N ALA A 144 12.29 -5.52 -2.37
CA ALA A 144 10.88 -5.73 -2.06
C ALA A 144 9.98 -4.68 -2.73
N ILE A 145 10.39 -3.40 -2.73
CA ILE A 145 9.63 -2.30 -3.34
C ILE A 145 10.59 -1.28 -3.94
N VAL A 146 10.34 -0.86 -5.18
CA VAL A 146 11.03 0.24 -5.84
C VAL A 146 10.19 1.51 -5.73
N ASN A 147 10.69 2.51 -4.99
CA ASN A 147 10.00 3.77 -4.74
C ASN A 147 10.46 4.91 -5.64
N GLY A 148 11.66 4.82 -6.19
CA GLY A 148 12.26 5.85 -7.01
C GLY A 148 13.61 5.43 -7.56
N TYR A 149 14.34 6.35 -8.15
CA TYR A 149 15.64 6.07 -8.75
C TYR A 149 16.71 5.59 -7.76
N ASP A 150 16.67 6.15 -6.53
CA ASP A 150 17.64 5.94 -5.47
C ASP A 150 16.99 5.55 -4.12
N ALA A 151 15.75 5.08 -4.15
CA ALA A 151 14.97 4.74 -2.97
C ALA A 151 14.20 3.43 -3.18
N CYS A 152 14.45 2.44 -2.32
CA CYS A 152 13.76 1.16 -2.32
C CYS A 152 13.59 0.59 -0.91
N ILE A 153 12.78 -0.45 -0.82
CA ILE A 153 12.70 -1.32 0.37
C ILE A 153 13.35 -2.65 -0.03
N ALA A 154 14.19 -3.20 0.84
CA ALA A 154 14.74 -4.54 0.71
C ALA A 154 14.25 -5.42 1.86
N GLY A 155 13.94 -6.68 1.56
CA GLY A 155 13.53 -7.70 2.52
C GLY A 155 14.47 -8.88 2.52
N GLY A 156 14.74 -9.45 3.69
CA GLY A 156 15.67 -10.58 3.78
C GLY A 156 15.84 -11.12 5.21
N LEU A 157 16.91 -11.88 5.42
CA LEU A 157 17.23 -12.42 6.73
C LEU A 157 17.86 -11.35 7.63
N ALA A 158 17.35 -11.21 8.86
CA ALA A 158 17.83 -10.21 9.81
C ALA A 158 19.35 -10.31 10.08
N SER A 159 19.94 -11.50 9.97
CA SER A 159 21.38 -11.72 10.17
C SER A 159 22.26 -11.02 9.12
N GLY A 160 21.76 -10.75 7.92
CA GLY A 160 22.50 -10.06 6.86
C GLY A 160 22.40 -8.52 6.92
N LEU A 161 21.55 -7.97 7.80
CA LEU A 161 21.19 -6.54 7.79
C LEU A 161 22.40 -5.63 8.01
N ALA A 162 23.28 -5.95 8.97
CA ALA A 162 24.46 -5.14 9.27
C ALA A 162 25.44 -5.12 8.09
N ALA A 163 25.76 -6.31 7.54
CA ALA A 163 26.66 -6.42 6.41
C ALA A 163 26.14 -5.72 5.14
N LEU A 164 24.82 -5.77 4.90
CA LEU A 164 24.19 -5.00 3.83
C LEU A 164 24.33 -3.50 4.09
N GLY A 165 24.14 -3.05 5.34
CA GLY A 165 24.30 -1.66 5.73
C GLY A 165 25.72 -1.15 5.47
N ASP A 166 26.73 -1.91 5.85
CA ASP A 166 28.15 -1.57 5.62
C ASP A 166 28.47 -1.50 4.11
N ALA A 167 27.98 -2.47 3.33
CA ALA A 167 28.19 -2.49 1.88
C ALA A 167 27.53 -1.28 1.18
N LEU A 168 26.31 -0.90 1.59
CA LEU A 168 25.62 0.28 1.06
C LEU A 168 26.32 1.58 1.46
N ALA A 169 26.82 1.67 2.70
CA ALA A 169 27.54 2.85 3.19
C ALA A 169 28.86 3.08 2.40
N ALA A 170 29.52 2.00 1.98
CA ALA A 170 30.72 2.09 1.14
C ALA A 170 30.42 2.70 -0.26
N GLU A 171 29.19 2.57 -0.74
CA GLU A 171 28.69 3.18 -1.99
C GLU A 171 27.99 4.54 -1.76
N GLY A 172 28.04 5.08 -0.54
CA GLY A 172 27.41 6.35 -0.17
C GLY A 172 25.92 6.26 0.17
N GLY A 173 25.36 5.05 0.23
CA GLY A 173 23.96 4.80 0.56
C GLY A 173 23.68 4.76 2.06
N LYS A 174 22.40 4.71 2.39
CA LYS A 174 21.88 4.58 3.76
C LYS A 174 20.92 3.40 3.84
N LEU A 175 20.96 2.68 4.95
CA LEU A 175 20.02 1.62 5.29
C LEU A 175 19.34 1.94 6.61
N GLN A 176 18.01 1.85 6.64
CA GLN A 176 17.21 2.02 7.86
C GLN A 176 16.28 0.82 8.03
N ARG A 177 16.46 0.06 9.12
CA ARG A 177 15.53 -1.02 9.47
C ARG A 177 14.12 -0.49 9.71
N LEU A 178 13.13 -1.17 9.16
CA LEU A 178 11.71 -0.86 9.37
C LEU A 178 11.14 -1.66 10.55
N PRO A 179 10.12 -1.14 11.27
CA PRO A 179 9.45 -1.85 12.37
C PRO A 179 8.47 -2.91 11.85
N VAL A 180 8.91 -3.73 10.88
CA VAL A 180 8.15 -4.82 10.28
C VAL A 180 9.05 -6.06 10.27
N ALA A 181 8.56 -7.15 10.86
CA ALA A 181 9.35 -8.36 11.09
C ALA A 181 9.18 -9.43 9.99
N VAL A 182 8.50 -9.11 8.89
CA VAL A 182 8.31 -10.03 7.76
C VAL A 182 8.92 -9.43 6.49
N ALA A 183 9.69 -10.24 5.75
CA ALA A 183 10.29 -9.85 4.48
C ALA A 183 9.27 -9.96 3.34
N SER A 184 8.22 -9.10 3.39
CA SER A 184 7.18 -9.04 2.37
C SER A 184 7.76 -8.72 1.00
N HIS A 185 7.07 -9.19 -0.05
CA HIS A 185 7.45 -8.96 -1.45
C HIS A 185 8.79 -9.58 -1.85
N THR A 186 9.16 -10.68 -1.16
CA THR A 186 10.36 -11.49 -1.44
C THR A 186 10.01 -12.97 -1.51
N SER A 187 10.91 -13.78 -2.02
CA SER A 187 10.75 -15.24 -2.09
C SER A 187 10.50 -15.90 -0.72
N LEU A 188 10.88 -15.26 0.38
CA LEU A 188 10.63 -15.72 1.76
C LEU A 188 9.14 -15.81 2.11
N MET A 189 8.27 -15.10 1.37
CA MET A 189 6.81 -15.17 1.55
C MET A 189 6.14 -16.25 0.69
N ALA A 190 6.88 -17.10 -0.02
CA ALA A 190 6.30 -18.16 -0.83
C ALA A 190 5.32 -19.08 -0.05
N PRO A 191 5.58 -19.46 1.22
CA PRO A 191 4.64 -20.27 1.99
C PRO A 191 3.30 -19.59 2.25
N ALA A 192 3.25 -18.24 2.26
CA ALA A 192 2.00 -17.48 2.51
C ALA A 192 1.02 -17.56 1.34
N ARG A 193 1.48 -17.81 0.09
CA ARG A 193 0.67 -17.75 -1.12
C ARG A 193 -0.52 -18.69 -1.10
N ALA A 194 -0.32 -19.96 -0.76
CA ALA A 194 -1.36 -20.97 -0.89
C ALA A 194 -2.64 -20.63 -0.07
N ALA A 195 -2.46 -20.20 1.19
CA ALA A 195 -3.58 -19.82 2.04
C ALA A 195 -4.26 -18.52 1.55
N PHE A 196 -3.47 -17.56 1.09
CA PHE A 196 -3.98 -16.30 0.55
C PHE A 196 -4.73 -16.50 -0.77
N ASP A 197 -4.22 -17.33 -1.67
CA ASP A 197 -4.86 -17.65 -2.96
C ASP A 197 -6.22 -18.33 -2.78
N VAL A 198 -6.36 -19.21 -1.80
CA VAL A 198 -7.66 -19.82 -1.44
C VAL A 198 -8.68 -18.74 -1.06
N ALA A 199 -8.29 -17.81 -0.19
CA ALA A 199 -9.17 -16.72 0.23
C ALA A 199 -9.52 -15.76 -0.91
N LEU A 200 -8.53 -15.37 -1.73
CA LEU A 200 -8.74 -14.50 -2.90
C LEU A 200 -9.75 -15.10 -3.89
N ASN A 201 -9.58 -16.39 -4.23
CA ASN A 201 -10.46 -17.06 -5.20
C ASN A 201 -11.89 -17.22 -4.68
N ALA A 202 -12.08 -17.36 -3.36
CA ALA A 202 -13.38 -17.49 -2.73
C ALA A 202 -14.21 -16.19 -2.74
N LEU A 203 -13.56 -15.02 -2.84
CA LEU A 203 -14.27 -13.74 -2.78
C LEU A 203 -15.03 -13.42 -4.08
N PRO A 204 -16.21 -12.82 -3.96
CA PRO A 204 -16.94 -12.26 -5.10
C PRO A 204 -16.28 -10.93 -5.52
N PHE A 205 -15.69 -10.91 -6.72
CA PHE A 205 -15.22 -9.67 -7.34
C PHE A 205 -16.25 -9.20 -8.37
N ALA A 206 -16.68 -7.95 -8.25
CA ALA A 206 -17.42 -7.25 -9.31
C ALA A 206 -16.45 -6.67 -10.36
N THR A 207 -17.00 -6.21 -11.49
CA THR A 207 -16.22 -5.40 -12.44
C THR A 207 -15.87 -4.06 -11.81
N PRO A 208 -14.58 -3.66 -11.76
CA PRO A 208 -14.21 -2.38 -11.18
C PRO A 208 -14.74 -1.20 -12.01
N ALA A 209 -15.19 -0.14 -11.35
CA ALA A 209 -15.67 1.09 -11.98
C ALA A 209 -14.52 1.90 -12.62
N CYS A 210 -13.31 1.80 -12.08
CA CYS A 210 -12.08 2.31 -12.66
C CYS A 210 -11.00 1.24 -12.62
N PRO A 211 -9.96 1.30 -13.48
CA PRO A 211 -8.86 0.36 -13.39
C PRO A 211 -8.07 0.53 -12.09
N VAL A 212 -7.51 -0.59 -11.61
CA VAL A 212 -6.53 -0.58 -10.52
C VAL A 212 -5.15 -0.83 -11.12
N LEU A 213 -4.17 0.01 -10.82
CA LEU A 213 -2.79 -0.26 -11.20
C LEU A 213 -2.23 -1.36 -10.30
N GLY A 214 -1.76 -2.43 -10.92
CA GLY A 214 -1.13 -3.54 -10.21
C GLY A 214 0.24 -3.15 -9.67
N GLY A 215 0.50 -3.44 -8.41
CA GLY A 215 1.74 -3.04 -7.75
C GLY A 215 2.99 -3.71 -8.34
N VAL A 216 2.88 -4.94 -8.84
CA VAL A 216 3.99 -5.69 -9.47
C VAL A 216 4.16 -5.30 -10.92
N SER A 217 3.06 -5.18 -11.66
CA SER A 217 3.06 -5.00 -13.11
C SER A 217 3.02 -3.56 -13.57
N ALA A 218 2.57 -2.63 -12.73
CA ALA A 218 2.18 -1.24 -13.06
C ALA A 218 1.13 -1.15 -14.20
N LEU A 219 0.43 -2.25 -14.51
CA LEU A 219 -0.59 -2.29 -15.56
C LEU A 219 -1.97 -1.93 -15.01
N ALA A 220 -2.81 -1.33 -15.86
CA ALA A 220 -4.20 -1.00 -15.54
C ALA A 220 -5.10 -2.25 -15.62
N LEU A 221 -5.42 -2.82 -14.47
CA LEU A 221 -6.15 -4.08 -14.31
C LEU A 221 -7.66 -3.83 -14.18
N ARG A 222 -8.48 -4.72 -14.77
CA ARG A 222 -9.95 -4.51 -14.87
C ARG A 222 -10.78 -5.77 -14.62
N SER A 223 -10.18 -6.86 -14.16
CA SER A 223 -10.91 -8.13 -13.99
C SER A 223 -10.49 -8.87 -12.72
N LYS A 224 -11.37 -9.75 -12.21
CA LYS A 224 -11.08 -10.66 -11.09
C LYS A 224 -9.81 -11.47 -11.32
N GLY A 225 -9.66 -12.07 -12.52
CA GLY A 225 -8.49 -12.91 -12.81
C GLY A 225 -7.17 -12.13 -12.68
N GLN A 226 -7.14 -10.89 -13.20
CA GLN A 226 -6.00 -10.00 -13.06
C GLN A 226 -5.76 -9.60 -11.59
N ALA A 227 -6.82 -9.28 -10.82
CA ALA A 227 -6.72 -8.96 -9.41
C ALA A 227 -6.12 -10.10 -8.59
N VAL A 228 -6.61 -11.32 -8.80
CA VAL A 228 -6.15 -12.52 -8.10
C VAL A 228 -4.69 -12.81 -8.42
N ASP A 229 -4.30 -12.78 -9.72
CA ASP A 229 -2.90 -12.98 -10.13
C ASP A 229 -1.97 -11.94 -9.50
N GLU A 230 -2.33 -10.65 -9.61
CA GLU A 230 -1.49 -9.54 -9.14
C GLU A 230 -1.32 -9.57 -7.62
N LEU A 231 -2.41 -9.70 -6.85
CA LEU A 231 -2.37 -9.73 -5.39
C LEU A 231 -1.61 -10.97 -4.87
N SER A 232 -1.74 -12.12 -5.55
CA SER A 232 -0.99 -13.33 -5.23
C SER A 232 0.52 -13.15 -5.49
N ARG A 233 0.88 -12.63 -6.66
CA ARG A 233 2.28 -12.36 -7.03
C ARG A 233 2.93 -11.34 -6.13
N GLN A 234 2.18 -10.31 -5.73
CA GLN A 234 2.65 -9.23 -4.87
C GLN A 234 3.24 -9.73 -3.55
N LEU A 235 2.79 -10.87 -3.00
CA LEU A 235 3.38 -11.41 -1.75
C LEU A 235 4.86 -11.74 -1.89
N VAL A 236 5.29 -12.18 -3.08
CA VAL A 236 6.61 -12.78 -3.35
C VAL A 236 7.44 -12.07 -4.41
N GLN A 237 6.92 -11.01 -5.00
CA GLN A 237 7.58 -10.25 -6.07
C GLN A 237 7.65 -8.77 -5.73
N THR A 238 8.67 -8.12 -6.25
CA THR A 238 8.92 -6.69 -6.08
C THR A 238 7.72 -5.84 -6.53
N ILE A 239 7.31 -4.90 -5.70
CA ILE A 239 6.38 -3.85 -6.07
C ILE A 239 7.14 -2.74 -6.80
N CYS A 240 6.66 -2.34 -7.98
CA CYS A 240 7.20 -1.27 -8.80
C CYS A 240 6.40 0.03 -8.58
N TRP A 241 6.48 0.60 -7.36
CA TRP A 241 5.66 1.77 -7.02
C TRP A 241 5.98 3.01 -7.85
N SER A 242 7.27 3.22 -8.17
CA SER A 242 7.68 4.28 -9.09
C SER A 242 6.97 4.19 -10.45
N ASP A 243 6.87 2.97 -10.98
CA ASP A 243 6.26 2.74 -12.29
C ASP A 243 4.73 2.91 -12.22
N CYS A 244 4.11 2.57 -11.07
CA CYS A 244 2.68 2.87 -10.85
C CYS A 244 2.42 4.38 -10.86
N MET A 245 3.29 5.20 -10.27
CA MET A 245 3.16 6.66 -10.31
C MET A 245 3.32 7.20 -11.74
N ASP A 246 4.30 6.69 -12.48
CA ASP A 246 4.52 7.08 -13.88
C ASP A 246 3.33 6.68 -14.76
N ALA A 247 2.86 5.43 -14.66
CA ALA A 247 1.70 4.94 -15.41
C ALA A 247 0.43 5.75 -15.12
N ALA A 248 0.24 6.21 -13.87
CA ALA A 248 -0.88 7.07 -13.54
C ALA A 248 -0.80 8.43 -14.25
N VAL A 249 0.38 9.05 -14.31
CA VAL A 249 0.60 10.32 -15.03
C VAL A 249 0.43 10.13 -16.53
N GLU A 250 0.97 9.06 -17.11
CA GLU A 250 0.80 8.71 -18.52
C GLU A 250 -0.68 8.48 -18.90
N ALA A 251 -1.49 7.96 -17.96
CA ALA A 251 -2.93 7.82 -18.14
C ALA A 251 -3.68 9.15 -18.12
N GLY A 252 -3.03 10.27 -17.75
CA GLY A 252 -3.59 11.61 -17.78
C GLY A 252 -4.26 12.06 -16.49
N ILE A 253 -3.85 11.53 -15.33
CA ILE A 253 -4.30 12.09 -14.05
C ILE A 253 -3.84 13.53 -13.88
N THR A 254 -4.63 14.32 -13.17
CA THR A 254 -4.30 15.72 -12.83
C THR A 254 -4.27 15.95 -11.31
N VAL A 255 -4.96 15.10 -10.56
CA VAL A 255 -5.06 15.15 -9.10
C VAL A 255 -4.83 13.77 -8.52
N ALA A 256 -4.06 13.69 -7.44
CA ALA A 256 -3.84 12.48 -6.68
C ALA A 256 -4.21 12.69 -5.20
N LEU A 257 -4.91 11.73 -4.61
CA LEU A 257 -5.31 11.75 -3.20
C LEU A 257 -4.93 10.45 -2.52
N GLU A 258 -4.10 10.52 -1.46
CA GLU A 258 -3.78 9.39 -0.61
C GLU A 258 -4.85 9.21 0.46
N LEU A 259 -5.49 8.01 0.51
CA LEU A 259 -6.50 7.66 1.52
C LEU A 259 -5.86 6.92 2.70
N GLY A 260 -6.08 7.40 3.89
CA GLY A 260 -5.69 6.65 5.08
C GLY A 260 -4.49 7.25 5.82
N PRO A 261 -3.93 6.52 6.79
CA PRO A 261 -2.99 7.12 7.72
C PRO A 261 -1.66 7.48 7.04
N GLY A 262 -1.14 8.66 7.41
CA GLY A 262 0.13 9.16 6.90
C GLY A 262 0.02 9.90 5.58
N SER A 263 1.17 10.24 4.99
CA SER A 263 1.29 11.02 3.75
C SER A 263 2.50 10.60 2.91
N ALA A 264 2.90 9.33 3.03
CA ALA A 264 4.11 8.85 2.37
C ALA A 264 3.96 8.78 0.85
N LEU A 265 2.80 8.29 0.37
CA LEU A 265 2.54 8.18 -1.07
C LEU A 265 2.37 9.55 -1.70
N ALA A 266 1.70 10.48 -1.01
CA ALA A 266 1.54 11.85 -1.49
C ALA A 266 2.91 12.55 -1.61
N ARG A 267 3.81 12.37 -0.64
CA ARG A 267 5.18 12.92 -0.73
C ARG A 267 5.98 12.30 -1.87
N MET A 268 5.89 10.98 -2.08
CA MET A 268 6.56 10.30 -3.19
C MET A 268 6.04 10.80 -4.53
N MET A 269 4.72 10.94 -4.68
CA MET A 269 4.10 11.47 -5.89
C MET A 269 4.51 12.92 -6.18
N GLN A 270 4.47 13.80 -5.17
CA GLN A 270 4.91 15.20 -5.31
C GLN A 270 6.39 15.32 -5.66
N ALA A 271 7.26 14.47 -5.08
CA ALA A 271 8.69 14.50 -5.38
C ALA A 271 8.98 14.04 -6.81
N ARG A 272 8.25 13.03 -7.31
CA ARG A 272 8.44 12.46 -8.64
C ARG A 272 7.75 13.26 -9.75
N HIS A 273 6.53 13.74 -9.48
CA HIS A 273 5.65 14.43 -10.41
C HIS A 273 5.11 15.73 -9.80
N PRO A 274 5.95 16.77 -9.63
CA PRO A 274 5.57 18.01 -8.95
C PRO A 274 4.45 18.79 -9.67
N GLN A 275 4.17 18.47 -10.93
CA GLN A 275 3.05 19.04 -11.69
C GLN A 275 1.68 18.48 -11.31
N ILE A 276 1.62 17.34 -10.61
CA ILE A 276 0.37 16.73 -10.17
C ILE A 276 -0.03 17.33 -8.81
N ALA A 277 -1.24 17.88 -8.73
CA ALA A 277 -1.81 18.30 -7.44
C ALA A 277 -2.03 17.07 -6.56
N CYS A 278 -1.25 16.92 -5.49
CA CYS A 278 -1.27 15.73 -4.65
C CYS A 278 -1.31 16.08 -3.17
N ARG A 279 -2.20 15.43 -2.41
CA ARG A 279 -2.28 15.53 -0.95
C ARG A 279 -2.71 14.20 -0.32
N SER A 280 -2.43 14.04 0.97
CA SER A 280 -3.04 13.01 1.80
C SER A 280 -4.29 13.54 2.51
N VAL A 281 -5.26 12.66 2.77
CA VAL A 281 -6.41 12.99 3.64
C VAL A 281 -5.95 13.37 5.05
N ALA A 282 -4.79 12.90 5.50
CA ALA A 282 -4.19 13.28 6.77
C ALA A 282 -3.80 14.78 6.88
N ASP A 283 -3.74 15.49 5.74
CA ASP A 283 -3.46 16.94 5.72
C ASP A 283 -4.70 17.79 6.01
N PHE A 284 -5.86 17.17 6.18
CA PHE A 284 -7.14 17.87 6.33
C PHE A 284 -7.79 17.62 7.70
N ARG A 285 -8.67 18.52 8.09
CA ARG A 285 -9.40 18.44 9.36
C ARG A 285 -10.85 17.99 9.17
N SER A 286 -11.35 17.91 7.93
CA SER A 286 -12.74 17.53 7.62
C SER A 286 -12.85 16.92 6.23
N ILE A 287 -13.85 16.08 6.02
CA ILE A 287 -14.23 15.52 4.71
C ILE A 287 -14.56 16.62 3.71
N ASP A 288 -15.31 17.66 4.12
CA ASP A 288 -15.63 18.81 3.27
C ASP A 288 -14.38 19.58 2.82
N GLY A 289 -13.35 19.64 3.67
CA GLY A 289 -12.08 20.25 3.33
C GLY A 289 -11.36 19.49 2.21
N ILE A 290 -11.41 18.15 2.24
CA ILE A 290 -10.87 17.29 1.18
C ILE A 290 -11.64 17.52 -0.12
N ALA A 291 -12.97 17.41 -0.08
CA ALA A 291 -13.83 17.59 -1.24
C ALA A 291 -13.65 18.97 -1.89
N THR A 292 -13.60 20.03 -1.08
CA THR A 292 -13.33 21.39 -1.54
C THR A 292 -11.96 21.54 -2.20
N TRP A 293 -10.93 20.88 -1.64
CA TRP A 293 -9.59 20.91 -2.22
C TRP A 293 -9.58 20.19 -3.57
N VAL A 294 -10.17 18.99 -3.67
CA VAL A 294 -10.28 18.26 -4.93
C VAL A 294 -10.99 19.10 -5.98
N ALA A 295 -12.14 19.69 -5.65
CA ALA A 295 -12.93 20.50 -6.59
C ALA A 295 -12.17 21.75 -7.13
N ARG A 296 -11.20 22.27 -6.39
CA ARG A 296 -10.40 23.44 -6.83
C ARG A 296 -9.27 23.09 -7.80
N GLN A 297 -9.04 21.81 -8.07
CA GLN A 297 -8.00 21.37 -9.00
C GLN A 297 -8.54 21.18 -10.45
N GLU A 298 -9.76 21.66 -10.72
CA GLU A 298 -10.38 21.67 -12.06
C GLU A 298 -9.71 22.63 -13.03
#